data_845b4fbe8e7bbd6f8ef6da15ef999e04
#
_entry.id   845b4fbe8e7bbd6f8ef6da15ef999e04
#
_cell.length_a   1.000
_cell.length_b   1.000
_cell.length_c   1.000
_cell.angle_alpha   90.00
_cell.angle_beta   90.00
_cell.angle_gamma   90.00
#
_symmetry.space_group_name_H-M   'P 1'
#
loop_
_entity.id
_entity.type
_entity.pdbx_description
1 polymer ?
#
loop_
_entity_poly.entity_id
_entity_poly.type
_entity_poly.pdbx_seq_one_letter_code
_entity_poly.pdbx_strand_id
1 'polypeptide(L)'
;HDPLRRQRQMCIRDRYGDTAMLAAVCCSSEPREGINFLPMQVEYREKHYAGGKIPGGFFKREAKPTDAEVLTSRLTDRPIRPLIPKNYRNELQIMLTTMSYDGVNTPDVVAAIGASAALLLSPVPFDGPIASVKVGLVDGEYVLNPTLEQMESSDLDLMVTGKKDKICMIEGGSNFVPEKTILEALDIAMDGINDIVDLQMEFSEHFDNSYEIVDNTVITDEVIKSLEDSFADQIEKLLDMDSKQAMDVAYNEIVKEASTPHEEDEKMYSEVKEYVKTMFKNAVRKTALEKKVRVDGRGLDDIRPISIVPSLLPRVHGSALFTRGETQAIAALTLGNARDEQIIDSMASDYKKSFMLHYNFPPYCVGETGRIGFTNRREIGHGHLAERSLKPILPSSEEFPYTIRVVSEITESNGSSSMASVCGGSLAMMNAGVPIKEHVAGIAMGLITDGENHAVLSDILGTEDFYGDMDFKVAGTKDGISAIQLDLKVPGLPMEILSMALEQANKGRLHILDEMNKAISTPNALSQYAPQIESFKIDKEKIGALIGPGGKNIKAIQERAECVINIEDDGTVSVSAADKAALDNAIAQV
;
A
#
# COMPACT_ATOMS: atom_id res chain seq x y z
N HIS A 1 15.74 -36.95 12.55
CA HIS A 1 16.00 -35.55 12.21
C HIS A 1 17.25 -35.50 11.33
N ASP A 2 17.04 -35.19 10.04
CA ASP A 2 18.09 -35.02 9.04
C ASP A 2 18.98 -33.80 9.43
N PRO A 3 20.30 -33.96 9.59
CA PRO A 3 21.18 -32.83 9.85
C PRO A 3 21.11 -31.73 8.79
N LEU A 4 20.83 -32.09 7.52
CA LEU A 4 20.65 -31.15 6.42
C LEU A 4 19.38 -30.29 6.56
N ARG A 5 18.33 -30.75 7.24
CA ARG A 5 17.15 -29.93 7.54
C ARG A 5 17.45 -28.80 8.52
N ARG A 6 18.41 -28.96 9.44
CA ARG A 6 18.81 -27.90 10.39
C ARG A 6 19.58 -26.74 9.74
N GLN A 7 20.27 -26.99 8.64
CA GLN A 7 21.01 -25.96 7.91
C GLN A 7 20.14 -25.05 7.05
N ARG A 8 18.85 -25.37 6.85
CA ARG A 8 17.89 -24.61 6.02
C ARG A 8 16.92 -23.77 6.83
N GLN A 9 17.06 -23.77 8.12
CA GLN A 9 16.25 -22.97 9.04
C GLN A 9 17.18 -22.09 9.86
N MET A 10 17.00 -20.78 9.77
CA MET A 10 17.62 -19.80 10.65
C MET A 10 16.55 -19.14 11.50
N CYS A 11 16.78 -19.08 12.80
CA CYS A 11 15.91 -18.37 13.74
C CYS A 11 16.77 -17.45 14.60
N ILE A 12 16.39 -16.18 14.64
CA ILE A 12 16.99 -15.18 15.52
C ILE A 12 15.92 -14.56 16.41
N ARG A 13 16.35 -13.99 17.53
CA ARG A 13 15.53 -13.11 18.36
C ARG A 13 16.13 -11.72 18.30
N ASP A 14 15.38 -10.81 17.71
CA ASP A 14 15.69 -9.38 17.68
C ASP A 14 14.91 -8.64 18.77
N ARG A 15 15.47 -7.53 19.29
CA ARG A 15 14.85 -6.76 20.36
C ARG A 15 15.25 -5.29 20.31
N TYR A 16 14.24 -4.42 20.44
CA TYR A 16 14.42 -2.99 20.65
C TYR A 16 13.60 -2.56 21.89
N GLY A 17 14.25 -2.01 22.90
CA GLY A 17 13.63 -1.89 24.22
C GLY A 17 13.22 -3.25 24.77
N ASP A 18 11.99 -3.42 25.22
CA ASP A 18 11.40 -4.70 25.62
C ASP A 18 10.43 -5.28 24.57
N THR A 19 10.32 -4.64 23.40
CA THR A 19 9.68 -5.21 22.21
C THR A 19 10.62 -6.22 21.55
N ALA A 20 10.22 -7.50 21.49
CA ALA A 20 11.03 -8.60 21.00
C ALA A 20 10.32 -9.40 19.90
N MET A 21 11.08 -9.71 18.85
CA MET A 21 10.64 -10.45 17.66
C MET A 21 11.40 -11.77 17.53
N LEU A 22 10.67 -12.82 17.17
CA LEU A 22 11.27 -14.05 16.65
C LEU A 22 11.18 -14.02 15.13
N ALA A 23 12.31 -13.98 14.45
CA ALA A 23 12.40 -14.08 13.01
C ALA A 23 12.93 -15.47 12.62
N ALA A 24 12.19 -16.19 11.79
CA ALA A 24 12.55 -17.51 11.30
C ALA A 24 12.52 -17.52 9.77
N VAL A 25 13.63 -17.96 9.15
CA VAL A 25 13.77 -18.12 7.71
C VAL A 25 13.92 -19.60 7.39
N CYS A 26 13.09 -20.10 6.46
CA CYS A 26 13.17 -21.46 5.94
C CYS A 26 13.16 -21.43 4.41
N CYS A 27 13.98 -22.26 3.78
CA CYS A 27 13.97 -22.46 2.34
C CYS A 27 13.85 -23.95 2.00
N SER A 28 13.28 -24.25 0.82
CA SER A 28 13.26 -25.63 0.30
C SER A 28 14.65 -26.07 -0.15
N SER A 29 14.85 -27.38 -0.27
CA SER A 29 16.13 -27.96 -0.75
C SER A 29 16.34 -27.80 -2.25
N GLU A 30 15.25 -27.75 -2.97
CA GLU A 30 15.22 -27.76 -4.44
C GLU A 30 14.16 -26.79 -4.93
N PRO A 31 14.35 -26.21 -6.12
CA PRO A 31 13.32 -25.42 -6.78
C PRO A 31 12.04 -26.25 -6.99
N ARG A 32 10.89 -25.61 -6.91
CA ARG A 32 9.63 -26.23 -7.28
C ARG A 32 9.52 -26.32 -8.80
N GLU A 33 9.17 -27.50 -9.32
CA GLU A 33 9.00 -27.69 -10.76
C GLU A 33 7.94 -26.77 -11.37
N GLY A 34 8.20 -26.26 -12.57
CA GLY A 34 7.26 -25.43 -13.34
C GLY A 34 7.13 -23.97 -12.84
N ILE A 35 7.98 -23.52 -11.89
CA ILE A 35 7.98 -22.13 -11.40
C ILE A 35 9.09 -21.32 -12.05
N ASN A 36 8.71 -20.15 -12.59
CA ASN A 36 9.61 -19.17 -13.19
C ASN A 36 9.77 -17.87 -12.37
N PHE A 37 9.28 -17.85 -11.13
CA PHE A 37 9.35 -16.72 -10.20
C PHE A 37 9.88 -17.15 -8.82
N LEU A 38 10.25 -16.19 -7.98
CA LEU A 38 10.63 -16.43 -6.58
C LEU A 38 9.38 -16.71 -5.74
N PRO A 39 9.16 -17.96 -5.26
CA PRO A 39 8.04 -18.30 -4.40
C PRO A 39 8.35 -17.91 -2.94
N MET A 40 8.36 -16.61 -2.64
CA MET A 40 8.63 -16.06 -1.32
C MET A 40 7.33 -15.69 -0.61
N GLN A 41 7.24 -16.09 0.66
CA GLN A 41 6.14 -15.74 1.56
C GLN A 41 6.69 -15.14 2.85
N VAL A 42 6.26 -13.91 3.15
CA VAL A 42 6.52 -13.26 4.44
C VAL A 42 5.22 -13.23 5.25
N GLU A 43 5.30 -13.71 6.50
CA GLU A 43 4.22 -13.71 7.47
C GLU A 43 4.66 -13.00 8.74
N TYR A 44 3.96 -11.96 9.11
CA TYR A 44 4.10 -11.27 10.39
C TYR A 44 2.89 -11.59 11.28
N ARG A 45 3.14 -11.88 12.55
CA ARG A 45 2.10 -12.23 13.51
C ARG A 45 2.29 -11.52 14.85
N GLU A 46 1.25 -10.84 15.28
CA GLU A 46 1.13 -10.29 16.61
C GLU A 46 0.47 -11.31 17.54
N LYS A 47 1.09 -11.53 18.69
CA LYS A 47 0.53 -12.40 19.71
C LYS A 47 -0.03 -11.55 20.85
N HIS A 48 -1.29 -11.72 21.18
CA HIS A 48 -1.92 -10.97 22.25
C HIS A 48 -1.20 -11.14 23.58
N TYR A 49 -0.61 -12.32 23.84
CA TYR A 49 0.21 -12.54 25.02
C TYR A 49 1.45 -11.64 25.10
N ALA A 50 1.98 -11.18 23.96
CA ALA A 50 3.13 -10.27 23.93
C ALA A 50 2.82 -8.93 24.60
N GLY A 51 1.58 -8.44 24.48
CA GLY A 51 1.05 -7.28 25.20
C GLY A 51 0.29 -7.63 26.50
N GLY A 52 0.42 -8.87 27.01
CA GLY A 52 -0.27 -9.30 28.24
C GLY A 52 -1.79 -9.48 28.10
N LYS A 53 -2.29 -9.67 26.87
CA LYS A 53 -3.73 -9.77 26.57
C LYS A 53 -4.16 -11.17 26.16
N ILE A 54 -5.48 -11.41 26.25
CA ILE A 54 -6.18 -12.55 25.67
C ILE A 54 -7.04 -12.03 24.53
N PRO A 55 -7.02 -12.66 23.33
CA PRO A 55 -7.84 -12.23 22.19
C PRO A 55 -9.34 -12.07 22.55
N GLY A 56 -9.97 -11.00 22.04
CA GLY A 56 -11.35 -10.64 22.35
C GLY A 56 -12.42 -11.56 21.75
N GLY A 57 -12.12 -12.24 20.63
CA GLY A 57 -13.08 -13.09 19.93
C GLY A 57 -13.57 -14.31 20.73
N PHE A 58 -14.63 -14.96 20.25
CA PHE A 58 -15.25 -16.12 20.92
C PHE A 58 -14.26 -17.27 21.20
N PHE A 59 -13.38 -17.59 20.25
CA PHE A 59 -12.42 -18.70 20.39
C PHE A 59 -11.19 -18.36 21.21
N LYS A 60 -11.02 -17.10 21.65
CA LYS A 60 -9.86 -16.64 22.42
C LYS A 60 -8.52 -17.05 21.80
N ARG A 61 -8.44 -17.02 20.47
CA ARG A 61 -7.27 -17.44 19.69
C ARG A 61 -7.14 -16.56 18.46
N GLU A 62 -5.91 -16.17 18.12
CA GLU A 62 -5.58 -15.54 16.85
C GLU A 62 -5.84 -16.53 15.70
N ALA A 63 -6.56 -16.10 14.67
CA ALA A 63 -6.95 -16.93 13.53
C ALA A 63 -6.39 -16.38 12.21
N LYS A 64 -7.20 -15.60 11.49
CA LYS A 64 -6.74 -14.94 10.26
C LYS A 64 -5.82 -13.76 10.60
N PRO A 65 -4.84 -13.43 9.73
CA PRO A 65 -4.10 -12.20 9.88
C PRO A 65 -5.04 -10.99 9.91
N THR A 66 -4.77 -10.07 10.80
CA THR A 66 -5.39 -8.73 10.79
C THR A 66 -4.85 -7.91 9.61
N ASP A 67 -5.53 -6.84 9.24
CA ASP A 67 -5.03 -5.94 8.19
C ASP A 67 -3.66 -5.35 8.57
N ALA A 68 -3.43 -5.00 9.83
CA ALA A 68 -2.15 -4.53 10.34
C ALA A 68 -1.03 -5.59 10.14
N GLU A 69 -1.31 -6.86 10.47
CA GLU A 69 -0.36 -7.96 10.25
C GLU A 69 -0.03 -8.17 8.77
N VAL A 70 -1.04 -8.06 7.90
CA VAL A 70 -0.84 -8.14 6.45
C VAL A 70 0.01 -6.97 5.93
N LEU A 71 -0.24 -5.76 6.41
CA LEU A 71 0.52 -4.56 6.03
C LEU A 71 1.98 -4.67 6.47
N THR A 72 2.26 -5.06 7.70
CA THR A 72 3.64 -5.27 8.19
C THR A 72 4.35 -6.40 7.43
N SER A 73 3.65 -7.49 7.09
CA SER A 73 4.19 -8.53 6.20
C SER A 73 4.62 -7.96 4.85
N ARG A 74 3.83 -7.04 4.27
CA ARG A 74 4.15 -6.37 3.00
C ARG A 74 5.31 -5.39 3.11
N LEU A 75 5.40 -4.63 4.21
CA LEU A 75 6.51 -3.72 4.49
C LEU A 75 7.85 -4.46 4.57
N THR A 76 7.83 -5.73 4.99
CA THR A 76 9.03 -6.57 5.05
C THR A 76 9.30 -7.30 3.72
N ASP A 77 8.27 -7.79 3.02
CA ASP A 77 8.41 -8.50 1.73
C ASP A 77 9.00 -7.60 0.64
N ARG A 78 8.50 -6.38 0.52
CA ARG A 78 8.81 -5.45 -0.59
C ARG A 78 10.30 -5.11 -0.70
N PRO A 79 11.01 -4.71 0.35
CA PRO A 79 12.43 -4.37 0.26
C PRO A 79 13.35 -5.61 0.14
N ILE A 80 12.91 -6.78 0.59
CA ILE A 80 13.70 -8.02 0.53
C ILE A 80 13.68 -8.64 -0.87
N ARG A 81 12.52 -8.65 -1.51
CA ARG A 81 12.30 -9.35 -2.79
C ARG A 81 13.27 -8.96 -3.90
N PRO A 82 13.59 -7.68 -4.15
CA PRO A 82 14.57 -7.27 -5.17
C PRO A 82 16.01 -7.67 -4.87
N LEU A 83 16.30 -8.03 -3.62
CA LEU A 83 17.64 -8.39 -3.14
C LEU A 83 17.92 -9.90 -3.20
N ILE A 84 16.92 -10.69 -3.60
CA ILE A 84 17.10 -12.12 -3.91
C ILE A 84 17.33 -12.25 -5.41
N PRO A 85 18.36 -12.98 -5.87
CA PRO A 85 18.64 -13.16 -7.30
C PRO A 85 17.45 -13.74 -8.07
N LYS A 86 17.20 -13.22 -9.27
CA LYS A 86 16.05 -13.60 -10.09
C LYS A 86 16.02 -15.07 -10.49
N ASN A 87 17.18 -15.73 -10.54
CA ASN A 87 17.31 -17.16 -10.83
C ASN A 87 17.13 -18.06 -9.59
N TYR A 88 16.98 -17.50 -8.39
CA TYR A 88 16.66 -18.29 -7.19
C TYR A 88 15.18 -18.70 -7.21
N ARG A 89 14.90 -20.00 -7.24
CA ARG A 89 13.56 -20.58 -7.42
C ARG A 89 13.09 -21.46 -6.26
N ASN A 90 13.93 -21.61 -5.22
CA ASN A 90 13.56 -22.37 -4.03
C ASN A 90 12.43 -21.63 -3.29
N GLU A 91 11.51 -22.39 -2.71
CA GLU A 91 10.49 -21.81 -1.83
C GLU A 91 11.16 -21.16 -0.62
N LEU A 92 10.78 -19.94 -0.33
CA LEU A 92 11.31 -19.16 0.79
C LEU A 92 10.17 -18.69 1.68
N GLN A 93 10.27 -19.00 2.97
CA GLN A 93 9.30 -18.55 3.96
C GLN A 93 10.01 -17.80 5.09
N ILE A 94 9.52 -16.58 5.37
CA ILE A 94 9.97 -15.72 6.46
C ILE A 94 8.81 -15.57 7.43
N MET A 95 9.00 -16.04 8.67
CA MET A 95 8.00 -15.97 9.74
C MET A 95 8.49 -15.02 10.82
N LEU A 96 7.71 -13.99 11.09
CA LEU A 96 7.99 -12.96 12.09
C LEU A 96 6.92 -13.02 13.16
N THR A 97 7.30 -13.23 14.41
CA THR A 97 6.36 -13.39 15.52
C THR A 97 6.74 -12.45 16.66
N THR A 98 5.85 -11.53 17.01
CA THR A 98 6.03 -10.66 18.17
C THR A 98 5.91 -11.48 19.46
N MET A 99 6.98 -11.56 20.23
CA MET A 99 7.09 -12.38 21.44
C MET A 99 6.91 -11.57 22.72
N SER A 100 7.26 -10.28 22.68
CA SER A 100 7.09 -9.32 23.75
C SER A 100 6.84 -7.94 23.16
N TYR A 101 6.04 -7.12 23.82
CA TYR A 101 5.68 -5.77 23.39
C TYR A 101 5.63 -4.84 24.60
N ASP A 102 6.44 -3.76 24.56
CA ASP A 102 6.60 -2.84 25.70
C ASP A 102 5.57 -1.67 25.70
N GLY A 103 4.74 -1.57 24.67
CA GLY A 103 3.78 -0.47 24.55
C GLY A 103 4.39 0.88 24.16
N VAL A 104 5.69 0.91 23.84
CA VAL A 104 6.46 2.12 23.50
C VAL A 104 7.00 2.04 22.07
N ASN A 105 7.67 0.94 21.74
CA ASN A 105 8.37 0.75 20.47
C ASN A 105 7.54 -0.07 19.49
N THR A 106 7.41 0.42 18.26
CA THR A 106 6.63 -0.27 17.22
C THR A 106 7.34 -1.54 16.74
N PRO A 107 6.63 -2.69 16.69
CA PRO A 107 7.26 -3.97 16.34
C PRO A 107 7.57 -4.15 14.85
N ASP A 108 7.02 -3.33 13.95
CA ASP A 108 7.22 -3.41 12.50
C ASP A 108 8.68 -3.12 12.08
N VAL A 109 9.34 -2.13 12.72
CA VAL A 109 10.77 -1.85 12.51
C VAL A 109 11.61 -3.05 12.92
N VAL A 110 11.35 -3.60 14.11
CA VAL A 110 12.07 -4.79 14.63
C VAL A 110 11.86 -6.01 13.72
N ALA A 111 10.63 -6.17 13.18
CA ALA A 111 10.30 -7.25 12.25
C ALA A 111 11.16 -7.23 10.97
N ALA A 112 11.32 -6.06 10.37
CA ALA A 112 12.11 -5.91 9.14
C ALA A 112 13.62 -6.14 9.37
N ILE A 113 14.17 -5.63 10.49
CA ILE A 113 15.57 -5.85 10.88
C ILE A 113 15.81 -7.33 11.20
N GLY A 114 14.90 -7.96 11.95
CA GLY A 114 14.97 -9.38 12.28
C GLY A 114 14.91 -10.28 11.04
N ALA A 115 14.06 -9.95 10.06
CA ALA A 115 14.01 -10.67 8.79
C ALA A 115 15.33 -10.57 8.02
N SER A 116 15.90 -9.35 7.94
CA SER A 116 17.18 -9.10 7.28
C SER A 116 18.32 -9.88 7.93
N ALA A 117 18.47 -9.80 9.24
CA ALA A 117 19.50 -10.50 9.97
C ALA A 117 19.36 -12.04 9.86
N ALA A 118 18.12 -12.57 9.90
CA ALA A 118 17.90 -14.01 9.72
C ALA A 118 18.21 -14.47 8.29
N LEU A 119 17.92 -13.67 7.27
CA LEU A 119 18.29 -13.94 5.87
C LEU A 119 19.82 -13.91 5.70
N LEU A 120 20.48 -12.91 6.26
CA LEU A 120 21.94 -12.74 6.17
C LEU A 120 22.69 -13.97 6.73
N LEU A 121 22.12 -14.63 7.75
CA LEU A 121 22.67 -15.82 8.38
C LEU A 121 22.15 -17.14 7.77
N SER A 122 21.27 -17.07 6.78
CA SER A 122 20.67 -18.24 6.14
C SER A 122 21.46 -18.66 4.87
N PRO A 123 21.22 -19.86 4.33
CA PRO A 123 21.80 -20.26 3.05
C PRO A 123 21.09 -19.66 1.82
N VAL A 124 20.25 -18.64 2.00
CA VAL A 124 19.56 -17.94 0.92
C VAL A 124 20.48 -16.86 0.35
N PRO A 125 20.65 -16.77 -0.98
CA PRO A 125 21.41 -15.70 -1.59
C PRO A 125 20.66 -14.37 -1.40
N PHE A 126 21.20 -13.52 -0.55
CA PHE A 126 20.59 -12.26 -0.16
C PHE A 126 21.59 -11.10 -0.30
N ASP A 127 21.31 -10.12 -1.18
CA ASP A 127 22.12 -8.91 -1.38
C ASP A 127 21.79 -7.83 -0.33
N GLY A 128 21.75 -8.25 0.94
CA GLY A 128 21.56 -7.37 2.11
C GLY A 128 22.87 -7.12 2.85
N PRO A 129 22.79 -6.66 4.12
CA PRO A 129 21.57 -6.45 4.89
C PRO A 129 20.78 -5.21 4.50
N ILE A 130 19.53 -5.20 4.96
CA ILE A 130 18.68 -4.00 4.98
C ILE A 130 18.33 -3.64 6.43
N ALA A 131 18.02 -2.36 6.64
CA ALA A 131 17.48 -1.89 7.90
C ALA A 131 16.26 -1.01 7.64
N SER A 132 15.35 -1.00 8.59
CA SER A 132 14.19 -0.11 8.59
C SER A 132 14.23 0.81 9.80
N VAL A 133 13.80 2.04 9.60
CA VAL A 133 13.57 3.02 10.66
C VAL A 133 12.27 3.74 10.42
N LYS A 134 11.67 4.27 11.48
CA LYS A 134 10.59 5.26 11.39
C LYS A 134 11.13 6.66 11.61
N VAL A 135 10.55 7.63 10.90
CA VAL A 135 10.82 9.06 11.13
C VAL A 135 9.50 9.76 11.40
N GLY A 136 9.41 10.40 12.55
CA GLY A 136 8.34 11.31 12.92
C GLY A 136 8.80 12.76 12.81
N LEU A 137 7.85 13.70 12.75
CA LEU A 137 8.06 15.15 12.86
C LEU A 137 7.21 15.66 14.02
N VAL A 138 7.83 15.83 15.19
CA VAL A 138 7.17 16.18 16.45
C VAL A 138 7.62 17.58 16.86
N ASP A 139 6.68 18.50 17.01
CA ASP A 139 6.94 19.91 17.34
C ASP A 139 7.98 20.59 16.40
N GLY A 140 8.01 20.15 15.13
CA GLY A 140 8.93 20.65 14.10
C GLY A 140 10.33 20.03 14.13
N GLU A 141 10.59 19.06 14.99
CA GLU A 141 11.86 18.32 15.05
C GLU A 141 11.69 16.88 14.55
N TYR A 142 12.66 16.38 13.78
CA TYR A 142 12.67 15.01 13.31
C TYR A 142 13.09 14.06 14.43
N VAL A 143 12.33 12.99 14.61
CA VAL A 143 12.59 11.97 15.61
C VAL A 143 12.72 10.60 14.93
N LEU A 144 13.86 9.95 15.13
CA LEU A 144 14.11 8.58 14.66
C LEU A 144 13.47 7.57 15.62
N ASN A 145 12.72 6.62 15.05
CA ASN A 145 11.96 5.60 15.79
C ASN A 145 11.13 6.21 16.94
N PRO A 146 10.23 7.15 16.65
CA PRO A 146 9.42 7.82 17.67
C PRO A 146 8.59 6.81 18.45
N THR A 147 8.38 7.09 19.74
CA THR A 147 7.48 6.31 20.58
C THR A 147 6.03 6.47 20.14
N LEU A 148 5.15 5.58 20.56
CA LEU A 148 3.71 5.69 20.25
C LEU A 148 3.11 7.01 20.74
N GLU A 149 3.53 7.49 21.93
CA GLU A 149 3.10 8.77 22.47
C GLU A 149 3.53 9.96 21.58
N GLN A 150 4.79 9.94 21.10
CA GLN A 150 5.29 10.96 20.16
C GLN A 150 4.56 10.92 18.82
N MET A 151 4.15 9.73 18.37
CA MET A 151 3.41 9.59 17.12
C MET A 151 2.00 10.19 17.16
N GLU A 152 1.38 10.34 18.33
CA GLU A 152 0.05 10.98 18.45
C GLU A 152 0.06 12.46 18.03
N SER A 153 1.19 13.16 18.21
CA SER A 153 1.37 14.57 17.84
C SER A 153 2.26 14.78 16.61
N SER A 154 2.68 13.71 15.95
CA SER A 154 3.60 13.79 14.82
C SER A 154 2.88 14.17 13.52
N ASP A 155 3.41 15.15 12.80
CA ASP A 155 2.97 15.51 11.44
C ASP A 155 3.46 14.55 10.36
N LEU A 156 4.34 13.60 10.71
CA LEU A 156 4.94 12.62 9.79
C LEU A 156 4.99 11.24 10.44
N ASP A 157 4.52 10.23 9.73
CA ASP A 157 4.70 8.79 10.02
C ASP A 157 5.33 8.14 8.80
N LEU A 158 6.65 8.12 8.75
CA LEU A 158 7.37 7.61 7.59
C LEU A 158 8.23 6.42 7.97
N MET A 159 7.92 5.23 7.43
CA MET A 159 8.79 4.06 7.50
C MET A 159 9.68 4.01 6.26
N VAL A 160 10.98 3.99 6.48
CA VAL A 160 12.00 3.92 5.44
C VAL A 160 12.83 2.67 5.63
N THR A 161 13.02 1.92 4.55
CA THR A 161 13.91 0.76 4.52
C THR A 161 14.99 0.97 3.49
N GLY A 162 16.23 0.67 3.84
CA GLY A 162 17.37 0.82 2.95
C GLY A 162 18.47 -0.19 3.22
N LYS A 163 19.43 -0.23 2.33
CA LYS A 163 20.77 -0.79 2.49
C LYS A 163 21.78 0.36 2.55
N LYS A 164 23.06 0.07 2.72
CA LYS A 164 24.10 1.12 2.81
C LYS A 164 23.94 2.15 1.68
N ASP A 165 23.69 3.42 2.06
CA ASP A 165 23.59 4.59 1.20
C ASP A 165 22.51 4.52 0.09
N LYS A 166 21.52 3.63 0.22
CA LYS A 166 20.44 3.46 -0.77
C LYS A 166 19.10 3.18 -0.11
N ILE A 167 18.07 3.88 -0.56
CA ILE A 167 16.69 3.62 -0.15
C ILE A 167 16.12 2.48 -0.98
N CYS A 168 15.47 1.51 -0.33
CA CYS A 168 14.84 0.34 -0.93
C CYS A 168 13.32 0.39 -0.89
N MET A 169 12.72 1.04 0.12
CA MET A 169 11.29 1.13 0.31
C MET A 169 10.95 2.34 1.17
N ILE A 170 9.83 2.99 0.84
CA ILE A 170 9.22 4.04 1.65
C ILE A 170 7.74 3.71 1.79
N GLU A 171 7.19 3.89 2.98
CA GLU A 171 5.76 3.84 3.23
C GLU A 171 5.41 4.81 4.35
N GLY A 172 4.46 5.72 4.11
CA GLY A 172 4.09 6.63 5.18
C GLY A 172 2.92 7.53 4.85
N GLY A 173 2.54 8.29 5.87
CA GLY A 173 1.55 9.35 5.79
C GLY A 173 2.05 10.61 6.47
N SER A 174 1.43 11.73 6.16
CA SER A 174 1.76 13.00 6.80
C SER A 174 0.58 13.97 6.77
N ASN A 175 0.68 15.00 7.59
CA ASN A 175 -0.31 16.05 7.67
C ASN A 175 0.04 17.20 6.70
N PHE A 176 0.03 16.88 5.40
CA PHE A 176 0.33 17.82 4.29
C PHE A 176 1.70 18.50 4.39
N VAL A 177 2.74 17.73 4.74
CA VAL A 177 4.10 18.28 4.76
C VAL A 177 4.63 18.49 3.32
N PRO A 178 5.46 19.54 3.08
CA PRO A 178 6.09 19.77 1.79
C PRO A 178 7.04 18.64 1.37
N GLU A 179 7.30 18.49 0.08
CA GLU A 179 8.25 17.51 -0.48
C GLU A 179 9.65 17.65 0.13
N LYS A 180 10.09 18.87 0.41
CA LYS A 180 11.38 19.15 1.07
C LYS A 180 11.48 18.47 2.44
N THR A 181 10.41 18.52 3.24
CA THR A 181 10.34 17.88 4.56
C THR A 181 10.47 16.36 4.45
N ILE A 182 9.87 15.75 3.41
CA ILE A 182 10.05 14.32 3.13
C ILE A 182 11.50 14.01 2.81
N LEU A 183 12.17 14.81 1.96
CA LEU A 183 13.59 14.60 1.61
C LEU A 183 14.51 14.72 2.83
N GLU A 184 14.30 15.72 3.69
CA GLU A 184 15.04 15.88 4.94
C GLU A 184 14.83 14.68 5.89
N ALA A 185 13.59 14.16 5.97
CA ALA A 185 13.30 12.96 6.75
C ALA A 185 13.99 11.70 6.19
N LEU A 186 14.13 11.59 4.87
CA LEU A 186 14.83 10.48 4.22
C LEU A 186 16.34 10.53 4.47
N ASP A 187 16.95 11.72 4.52
CA ASP A 187 18.37 11.86 4.87
C ASP A 187 18.63 11.39 6.30
N ILE A 188 17.79 11.81 7.26
CA ILE A 188 17.88 11.37 8.67
C ILE A 188 17.64 9.86 8.80
N ALA A 189 16.68 9.32 8.03
CA ALA A 189 16.43 7.87 7.99
C ALA A 189 17.67 7.11 7.51
N MET A 190 18.38 7.64 6.50
CA MET A 190 19.56 7.00 5.92
C MET A 190 20.70 6.87 6.94
N ASP A 191 20.93 7.88 7.77
CA ASP A 191 21.93 7.81 8.85
C ASP A 191 21.62 6.64 9.80
N GLY A 192 20.37 6.55 10.29
CA GLY A 192 19.96 5.45 11.17
C GLY A 192 19.98 4.08 10.49
N ILE A 193 19.64 4.00 9.21
CA ILE A 193 19.72 2.78 8.42
C ILE A 193 21.18 2.32 8.30
N ASN A 194 22.10 3.22 7.99
CA ASN A 194 23.52 2.91 7.85
C ASN A 194 24.11 2.31 9.14
N ASP A 195 23.77 2.89 10.29
CA ASP A 195 24.22 2.39 11.60
C ASP A 195 23.74 0.96 11.86
N ILE A 196 22.46 0.66 11.56
CA ILE A 196 21.88 -0.67 11.76
C ILE A 196 22.41 -1.68 10.75
N VAL A 197 22.67 -1.25 9.51
CA VAL A 197 23.30 -2.09 8.48
C VAL A 197 24.72 -2.47 8.91
N ASP A 198 25.52 -1.52 9.38
CA ASP A 198 26.89 -1.78 9.86
C ASP A 198 26.88 -2.75 11.05
N LEU A 199 25.93 -2.60 11.99
CA LEU A 199 25.76 -3.54 13.11
C LEU A 199 25.42 -4.96 12.63
N GLN A 200 24.56 -5.11 11.63
CA GLN A 200 24.23 -6.42 11.07
C GLN A 200 25.42 -7.05 10.33
N MET A 201 26.24 -6.26 9.65
CA MET A 201 27.47 -6.72 9.00
C MET A 201 28.47 -7.23 10.03
N GLU A 202 28.75 -6.48 11.10
CA GLU A 202 29.62 -6.91 12.21
C GLU A 202 29.09 -8.21 12.84
N PHE A 203 27.78 -8.30 13.06
CA PHE A 203 27.17 -9.52 13.60
C PHE A 203 27.38 -10.73 12.68
N SER A 204 27.29 -10.55 11.36
CA SER A 204 27.43 -11.63 10.37
C SER A 204 28.84 -12.21 10.29
N GLU A 205 29.88 -11.45 10.62
CA GLU A 205 31.27 -11.91 10.61
C GLU A 205 31.54 -13.10 11.57
N HIS A 206 30.65 -13.30 12.55
CA HIS A 206 30.75 -14.43 13.49
C HIS A 206 30.19 -15.75 12.93
N PHE A 207 29.69 -15.76 11.70
CA PHE A 207 29.04 -16.90 11.07
C PHE A 207 29.65 -17.19 9.69
N ASP A 208 29.81 -18.45 9.37
CA ASP A 208 30.26 -18.87 8.03
C ASP A 208 29.05 -19.19 7.19
N ASN A 209 28.75 -18.31 6.22
CA ASN A 209 27.58 -18.38 5.36
C ASN A 209 28.03 -18.59 3.91
N SER A 210 27.98 -19.83 3.46
CA SER A 210 28.16 -20.17 2.05
C SER A 210 26.82 -20.59 1.44
N TYR A 211 26.49 -20.04 0.28
CA TYR A 211 25.36 -20.50 -0.52
C TYR A 211 25.84 -20.81 -1.94
N GLU A 212 25.24 -21.81 -2.54
CA GLU A 212 25.39 -22.10 -3.97
C GLU A 212 24.09 -21.75 -4.69
N ILE A 213 24.20 -20.92 -5.73
CA ILE A 213 23.11 -20.75 -6.70
C ILE A 213 23.30 -21.80 -7.77
N VAL A 214 22.39 -22.77 -7.81
CA VAL A 214 22.37 -23.75 -8.90
C VAL A 214 21.77 -23.06 -10.12
N ASP A 215 22.60 -22.73 -11.09
CA ASP A 215 22.13 -22.24 -12.40
C ASP A 215 21.58 -23.41 -13.20
N ASN A 216 20.26 -23.43 -13.36
CA ASN A 216 19.53 -24.44 -14.11
C ASN A 216 19.09 -23.93 -15.51
N THR A 217 19.65 -22.80 -15.98
CA THR A 217 19.35 -22.22 -17.29
C THR A 217 19.73 -23.19 -18.40
N VAL A 218 18.81 -23.44 -19.36
CA VAL A 218 19.02 -24.33 -20.49
C VAL A 218 19.13 -23.61 -21.83
N ILE A 219 18.66 -22.35 -21.90
CA ILE A 219 18.78 -21.53 -23.12
C ILE A 219 20.26 -21.21 -23.37
N THR A 220 20.73 -21.51 -24.58
CA THR A 220 22.13 -21.28 -24.97
C THR A 220 22.31 -19.94 -25.67
N ASP A 221 23.55 -19.40 -25.67
CA ASP A 221 23.89 -18.16 -26.39
C ASP A 221 23.55 -18.23 -27.89
N GLU A 222 23.59 -19.43 -28.48
CA GLU A 222 23.23 -19.65 -29.90
C GLU A 222 21.73 -19.44 -30.11
N VAL A 223 20.88 -19.96 -29.20
CA VAL A 223 19.44 -19.75 -29.27
C VAL A 223 19.10 -18.29 -29.02
N ILE A 224 19.74 -17.67 -28.03
CA ILE A 224 19.59 -16.24 -27.72
C ILE A 224 19.86 -15.40 -28.96
N LYS A 225 21.02 -15.59 -29.60
CA LYS A 225 21.40 -14.86 -30.81
C LYS A 225 20.41 -15.08 -31.94
N SER A 226 19.95 -16.33 -32.15
CA SER A 226 18.95 -16.63 -33.18
C SER A 226 17.63 -15.91 -32.97
N LEU A 227 17.19 -15.77 -31.69
CA LEU A 227 15.98 -15.03 -31.31
C LEU A 227 16.16 -13.52 -31.58
N GLU A 228 17.30 -12.96 -31.19
CA GLU A 228 17.62 -11.56 -31.46
C GLU A 228 17.65 -11.26 -32.96
N ASP A 229 18.37 -12.05 -33.75
CA ASP A 229 18.48 -11.88 -35.19
C ASP A 229 17.12 -11.99 -35.91
N SER A 230 16.19 -12.79 -35.38
CA SER A 230 14.87 -13.05 -35.99
C SER A 230 13.79 -12.07 -35.57
N PHE A 231 13.80 -11.63 -34.31
CA PHE A 231 12.64 -10.95 -33.71
C PHE A 231 12.91 -9.53 -33.19
N ALA A 232 14.18 -9.04 -33.13
CA ALA A 232 14.46 -7.72 -32.56
C ALA A 232 13.72 -6.60 -33.29
N ASP A 233 13.79 -6.58 -34.65
CA ASP A 233 13.10 -5.58 -35.47
C ASP A 233 11.58 -5.66 -35.37
N GLN A 234 11.03 -6.86 -35.18
CA GLN A 234 9.59 -7.05 -35.01
C GLN A 234 9.13 -6.51 -33.65
N ILE A 235 9.91 -6.77 -32.60
CA ILE A 235 9.66 -6.27 -31.25
C ILE A 235 9.76 -4.75 -31.18
N GLU A 236 10.75 -4.12 -31.83
CA GLU A 236 10.83 -2.65 -31.87
C GLU A 236 9.60 -2.04 -32.57
N LYS A 237 9.08 -2.65 -33.64
CA LYS A 237 7.86 -2.20 -34.34
C LYS A 237 6.58 -2.31 -33.51
N LEU A 238 6.54 -3.15 -32.47
CA LEU A 238 5.39 -3.21 -31.55
C LEU A 238 5.17 -1.87 -30.85
N LEU A 239 6.25 -1.13 -30.56
CA LEU A 239 6.19 0.15 -29.85
C LEU A 239 5.67 1.31 -30.72
N ASP A 240 5.54 1.11 -32.02
CA ASP A 240 4.98 2.08 -32.97
C ASP A 240 3.48 1.86 -33.23
N MET A 241 2.84 0.89 -32.52
CA MET A 241 1.43 0.56 -32.71
C MET A 241 0.51 1.49 -31.91
N ASP A 242 -0.54 2.01 -32.53
CA ASP A 242 -1.51 2.95 -31.96
C ASP A 242 -2.48 2.30 -30.94
N SER A 243 -2.54 0.98 -30.88
CA SER A 243 -3.50 0.23 -30.05
C SER A 243 -2.82 -0.82 -29.18
N LYS A 244 -3.05 -0.75 -27.87
CA LYS A 244 -2.58 -1.78 -26.92
C LYS A 244 -3.07 -3.18 -27.31
N GLN A 245 -4.34 -3.31 -27.72
CA GLN A 245 -4.88 -4.61 -28.13
C GLN A 245 -4.16 -5.18 -29.37
N ALA A 246 -3.86 -4.32 -30.36
CA ALA A 246 -3.10 -4.74 -31.53
C ALA A 246 -1.66 -5.13 -31.16
N MET A 247 -1.02 -4.36 -30.30
CA MET A 247 0.31 -4.65 -29.76
C MET A 247 0.33 -5.99 -29.00
N ASP A 248 -0.63 -6.23 -28.11
CA ASP A 248 -0.72 -7.47 -27.32
C ASP A 248 -0.94 -8.69 -28.22
N VAL A 249 -1.78 -8.57 -29.27
CA VAL A 249 -1.98 -9.65 -30.27
C VAL A 249 -0.69 -9.94 -31.01
N ALA A 250 -0.02 -8.92 -31.57
CA ALA A 250 1.22 -9.08 -32.31
C ALA A 250 2.36 -9.60 -31.42
N TYR A 251 2.46 -9.14 -30.17
CA TYR A 251 3.41 -9.67 -29.20
C TYR A 251 3.20 -11.17 -28.93
N ASN A 252 1.94 -11.59 -28.73
CA ASN A 252 1.61 -13.00 -28.50
C ASN A 252 1.91 -13.87 -29.73
N GLU A 253 1.76 -13.34 -30.95
CA GLU A 253 2.16 -14.03 -32.17
C GLU A 253 3.68 -14.24 -32.22
N ILE A 254 4.47 -13.22 -31.89
CA ILE A 254 5.95 -13.32 -31.81
C ILE A 254 6.35 -14.36 -30.76
N VAL A 255 5.76 -14.30 -29.56
CA VAL A 255 6.05 -15.27 -28.48
C VAL A 255 5.75 -16.70 -28.95
N LYS A 256 4.63 -16.92 -29.62
CA LYS A 256 4.23 -18.22 -30.16
C LYS A 256 5.20 -18.68 -31.25
N GLU A 257 5.52 -17.84 -32.21
CA GLU A 257 6.45 -18.17 -33.31
C GLU A 257 7.83 -18.54 -32.78
N ALA A 258 8.37 -17.76 -31.84
CA ALA A 258 9.67 -17.98 -31.22
C ALA A 258 9.71 -19.28 -30.39
N SER A 259 8.63 -19.60 -29.66
CA SER A 259 8.61 -20.75 -28.74
C SER A 259 8.22 -22.09 -29.38
N THR A 260 7.43 -22.08 -30.46
CA THR A 260 6.94 -23.31 -31.14
C THR A 260 8.04 -24.32 -31.51
N PRO A 261 9.23 -23.90 -32.01
CA PRO A 261 10.30 -24.84 -32.31
C PRO A 261 10.80 -25.66 -31.10
N HIS A 262 10.47 -25.26 -29.89
CA HIS A 262 10.94 -25.82 -28.63
C HIS A 262 9.84 -26.52 -27.82
N GLU A 263 8.65 -26.77 -28.40
CA GLU A 263 7.48 -27.35 -27.70
C GLU A 263 7.74 -28.73 -27.08
N GLU A 264 8.68 -29.50 -27.62
CA GLU A 264 9.03 -30.83 -27.09
C GLU A 264 9.89 -30.76 -25.82
N ASP A 265 10.59 -29.64 -25.57
CA ASP A 265 11.36 -29.39 -24.36
C ASP A 265 10.68 -28.28 -23.52
N GLU A 266 9.87 -28.69 -22.53
CA GLU A 266 9.07 -27.80 -21.69
C GLU A 266 9.90 -26.68 -21.04
N LYS A 267 11.14 -27.01 -20.64
CA LYS A 267 12.01 -26.06 -19.97
C LYS A 267 12.58 -25.03 -20.96
N MET A 268 13.09 -25.49 -22.11
CA MET A 268 13.56 -24.61 -23.18
C MET A 268 12.42 -23.72 -23.71
N TYR A 269 11.23 -24.31 -23.90
CA TYR A 269 10.03 -23.57 -24.30
C TYR A 269 9.68 -22.42 -23.35
N SER A 270 9.74 -22.68 -22.05
CA SER A 270 9.49 -21.66 -21.01
C SER A 270 10.57 -20.57 -21.00
N GLU A 271 11.87 -20.95 -21.15
CA GLU A 271 12.97 -19.99 -21.13
C GLU A 271 13.00 -19.13 -22.40
N VAL A 272 12.65 -19.66 -23.56
CA VAL A 272 12.49 -18.89 -24.80
C VAL A 272 11.39 -17.83 -24.65
N LYS A 273 10.25 -18.18 -24.08
CA LYS A 273 9.18 -17.22 -23.80
C LYS A 273 9.64 -16.08 -22.87
N GLU A 274 10.36 -16.42 -21.82
CA GLU A 274 10.87 -15.40 -20.88
C GLU A 274 11.97 -14.54 -21.54
N TYR A 275 12.74 -15.12 -22.46
CA TYR A 275 13.73 -14.34 -23.22
C TYR A 275 13.06 -13.34 -24.18
N VAL A 276 12.05 -13.75 -24.94
CA VAL A 276 11.27 -12.83 -25.79
C VAL A 276 10.65 -11.69 -24.97
N LYS A 277 10.15 -11.99 -23.79
CA LYS A 277 9.65 -10.98 -22.85
C LYS A 277 10.77 -10.02 -22.40
N THR A 278 11.97 -10.55 -22.20
CA THR A 278 13.15 -9.73 -21.87
C THR A 278 13.54 -8.82 -23.03
N MET A 279 13.48 -9.29 -24.27
CA MET A 279 13.70 -8.47 -25.46
C MET A 279 12.70 -7.31 -25.55
N PHE A 280 11.41 -7.59 -25.36
CA PHE A 280 10.37 -6.54 -25.32
C PHE A 280 10.60 -5.54 -24.18
N LYS A 281 10.90 -6.02 -22.98
CA LYS A 281 11.29 -5.18 -21.85
C LYS A 281 12.46 -4.24 -22.23
N ASN A 282 13.50 -4.77 -22.85
CA ASN A 282 14.68 -3.99 -23.22
C ASN A 282 14.34 -2.92 -24.30
N ALA A 283 13.47 -3.25 -25.25
CA ALA A 283 13.00 -2.29 -26.26
C ALA A 283 12.20 -1.14 -25.62
N VAL A 284 11.27 -1.44 -24.72
CA VAL A 284 10.51 -0.42 -23.95
C VAL A 284 11.45 0.49 -23.18
N ARG A 285 12.41 -0.09 -22.45
CA ARG A 285 13.39 0.66 -21.65
C ARG A 285 14.29 1.55 -22.50
N LYS A 286 14.81 1.01 -23.61
CA LYS A 286 15.64 1.75 -24.57
C LYS A 286 14.89 2.95 -25.13
N THR A 287 13.65 2.78 -25.55
CA THR A 287 12.84 3.87 -26.11
C THR A 287 12.62 4.99 -25.10
N ALA A 288 12.31 4.65 -23.85
CA ALA A 288 12.14 5.65 -22.80
C ALA A 288 13.45 6.39 -22.45
N LEU A 289 14.58 5.68 -22.39
CA LEU A 289 15.88 6.28 -22.06
C LEU A 289 16.46 7.14 -23.20
N GLU A 290 16.42 6.65 -24.45
CA GLU A 290 17.07 7.30 -25.59
C GLU A 290 16.17 8.31 -26.30
N LYS A 291 14.91 7.91 -26.61
CA LYS A 291 13.97 8.73 -27.37
C LYS A 291 13.13 9.66 -26.50
N LYS A 292 13.09 9.44 -25.17
CA LYS A 292 12.21 10.12 -24.19
C LYS A 292 10.73 10.02 -24.56
N VAL A 293 10.34 8.90 -25.20
CA VAL A 293 8.97 8.57 -25.61
C VAL A 293 8.57 7.26 -24.94
N ARG A 294 7.34 7.18 -24.46
CA ARG A 294 6.77 6.06 -23.76
C ARG A 294 6.06 5.09 -24.72
N VAL A 295 5.69 3.88 -24.21
CA VAL A 295 5.02 2.85 -25.03
C VAL A 295 3.68 3.29 -25.64
N ASP A 296 3.04 4.29 -25.09
CA ASP A 296 1.79 4.86 -25.59
C ASP A 296 1.98 6.21 -26.32
N GLY A 297 3.21 6.55 -26.67
CA GLY A 297 3.55 7.76 -27.41
C GLY A 297 3.64 9.04 -26.56
N ARG A 298 3.31 8.97 -25.25
CA ARG A 298 3.43 10.12 -24.35
C ARG A 298 4.89 10.50 -24.09
N GLY A 299 5.12 11.79 -23.75
CA GLY A 299 6.36 12.25 -23.11
C GLY A 299 6.47 11.75 -21.66
N LEU A 300 7.63 11.95 -21.05
CA LEU A 300 7.91 11.42 -19.69
C LEU A 300 7.00 12.02 -18.62
N ASP A 301 6.61 13.29 -18.76
CA ASP A 301 5.83 14.07 -17.78
C ASP A 301 4.32 14.05 -18.06
N ASP A 302 3.89 13.47 -19.19
CA ASP A 302 2.51 13.51 -19.62
C ASP A 302 1.61 12.62 -18.76
N ILE A 303 0.42 13.15 -18.45
CA ILE A 303 -0.64 12.46 -17.73
C ILE A 303 -1.75 12.09 -18.73
N ARG A 304 -2.30 10.88 -18.60
CA ARG A 304 -3.43 10.42 -19.41
C ARG A 304 -4.66 11.32 -19.21
N PRO A 305 -5.54 11.40 -20.22
CA PRO A 305 -6.80 12.14 -20.10
C PRO A 305 -7.61 11.71 -18.87
N ILE A 306 -8.12 12.70 -18.13
CA ILE A 306 -8.95 12.49 -16.93
C ILE A 306 -10.41 12.81 -17.28
N SER A 307 -11.33 11.94 -16.85
CA SER A 307 -12.76 12.14 -16.92
C SER A 307 -13.40 11.83 -15.56
N ILE A 308 -14.30 12.71 -15.11
CA ILE A 308 -14.92 12.63 -13.79
C ILE A 308 -16.42 12.78 -13.92
N VAL A 309 -17.18 11.85 -13.31
CA VAL A 309 -18.64 11.94 -13.22
C VAL A 309 -19.02 11.88 -11.73
N PRO A 310 -19.31 13.02 -11.09
CA PRO A 310 -19.84 13.03 -9.73
C PRO A 310 -21.31 12.58 -9.73
N SER A 311 -21.80 12.13 -8.57
CA SER A 311 -23.20 11.67 -8.39
C SER A 311 -23.60 10.51 -9.30
N LEU A 312 -22.68 9.60 -9.60
CA LEU A 312 -22.93 8.48 -10.52
C LEU A 312 -24.06 7.56 -10.03
N LEU A 313 -24.10 7.26 -8.73
CA LEU A 313 -25.03 6.30 -8.14
C LEU A 313 -26.15 7.04 -7.39
N PRO A 314 -27.44 6.88 -7.78
CA PRO A 314 -28.52 7.75 -7.31
C PRO A 314 -28.98 7.50 -5.87
N ARG A 315 -28.64 6.36 -5.24
CA ARG A 315 -29.16 5.97 -3.91
C ARG A 315 -28.12 5.98 -2.80
N VAL A 316 -26.83 6.08 -3.15
CA VAL A 316 -25.75 6.17 -2.15
C VAL A 316 -25.66 7.58 -1.59
N HIS A 317 -24.96 7.74 -0.46
CA HIS A 317 -24.85 9.07 0.17
C HIS A 317 -23.91 10.00 -0.62
N GLY A 318 -22.89 9.46 -1.28
CA GLY A 318 -22.06 10.16 -2.25
C GLY A 318 -21.38 9.19 -3.19
N SER A 319 -21.10 9.61 -4.42
CA SER A 319 -20.39 8.77 -5.38
C SER A 319 -19.68 9.59 -6.45
N ALA A 320 -18.61 9.02 -7.00
CA ALA A 320 -17.93 9.55 -8.17
C ALA A 320 -17.36 8.41 -9.02
N LEU A 321 -17.39 8.61 -10.34
CA LEU A 321 -16.60 7.84 -11.27
C LEU A 321 -15.35 8.67 -11.60
N PHE A 322 -14.19 8.12 -11.36
CA PHE A 322 -12.91 8.70 -11.77
C PHE A 322 -12.26 7.80 -12.80
N THR A 323 -11.94 8.37 -13.95
CA THR A 323 -11.27 7.68 -15.05
C THR A 323 -10.00 8.43 -15.44
N ARG A 324 -8.89 7.72 -15.58
CA ARG A 324 -7.60 8.23 -16.07
C ARG A 324 -7.06 7.27 -17.13
N GLY A 325 -7.25 7.64 -18.39
CA GLY A 325 -7.03 6.72 -19.52
C GLY A 325 -7.81 5.42 -19.34
N GLU A 326 -7.11 4.29 -19.33
CA GLU A 326 -7.67 2.93 -19.13
C GLU A 326 -7.63 2.49 -17.65
N THR A 327 -7.76 3.41 -16.70
CA THR A 327 -7.90 3.11 -15.27
C THR A 327 -9.12 3.80 -14.72
N GLN A 328 -10.08 3.03 -14.22
CA GLN A 328 -11.37 3.53 -13.79
C GLN A 328 -11.75 2.99 -12.40
N ALA A 329 -12.23 3.89 -11.54
CA ALA A 329 -12.70 3.58 -10.19
C ALA A 329 -14.07 4.22 -9.93
N ILE A 330 -15.02 3.43 -9.45
CA ILE A 330 -16.27 3.91 -8.87
C ILE A 330 -16.08 4.01 -7.37
N ALA A 331 -16.09 5.21 -6.84
CA ALA A 331 -16.08 5.44 -5.39
C ALA A 331 -17.51 5.66 -4.89
N ALA A 332 -17.95 4.87 -3.92
CA ALA A 332 -19.24 4.99 -3.25
C ALA A 332 -19.02 5.26 -1.77
N LEU A 333 -19.68 6.28 -1.24
CA LEU A 333 -19.56 6.69 0.16
C LEU A 333 -20.89 6.47 0.91
N THR A 334 -20.75 5.94 2.13
CA THR A 334 -21.85 5.77 3.08
C THR A 334 -21.48 6.48 4.40
N LEU A 335 -22.43 7.25 4.92
CA LEU A 335 -22.35 7.89 6.22
C LEU A 335 -23.17 7.06 7.23
N GLY A 336 -22.56 6.74 8.36
CA GLY A 336 -23.17 6.04 9.47
C GLY A 336 -23.06 6.83 10.78
N ASN A 337 -23.48 6.24 11.88
CA ASN A 337 -23.35 6.79 13.22
C ASN A 337 -22.25 6.04 14.01
N ALA A 338 -22.01 6.42 15.27
CA ALA A 338 -20.98 5.82 16.12
C ALA A 338 -21.10 4.29 16.36
N ARG A 339 -22.28 3.69 16.10
CA ARG A 339 -22.45 2.21 16.20
C ARG A 339 -21.87 1.48 15.01
N ASP A 340 -21.66 2.20 13.88
CA ASP A 340 -21.12 1.65 12.64
C ASP A 340 -19.58 1.70 12.61
N GLU A 341 -18.94 2.23 13.65
CA GLU A 341 -17.48 2.25 13.77
C GLU A 341 -16.91 0.83 13.81
N GLN A 342 -15.80 0.64 13.13
CA GLN A 342 -15.07 -0.62 13.17
C GLN A 342 -14.32 -0.78 14.48
N ILE A 343 -14.59 -1.87 15.19
CA ILE A 343 -13.88 -2.22 16.42
C ILE A 343 -12.61 -2.98 16.04
N ILE A 344 -11.47 -2.48 16.51
CA ILE A 344 -10.16 -3.10 16.33
C ILE A 344 -9.71 -3.67 17.67
N ASP A 345 -9.56 -5.01 17.72
CA ASP A 345 -8.95 -5.76 18.83
C ASP A 345 -7.51 -6.07 18.46
N SER A 346 -6.54 -5.40 19.08
CA SER A 346 -5.13 -5.55 18.78
C SER A 346 -4.30 -5.93 20.01
N MET A 347 -3.08 -6.35 19.76
CA MET A 347 -2.10 -6.62 20.81
C MET A 347 -1.86 -5.38 21.69
N ALA A 348 -1.79 -4.21 21.08
CA ALA A 348 -1.50 -2.94 21.75
C ALA A 348 -2.71 -2.42 22.54
N SER A 349 -3.81 -2.15 21.87
CA SER A 349 -5.03 -1.55 22.43
C SER A 349 -6.24 -1.89 21.60
N ASP A 350 -7.41 -1.80 22.25
CA ASP A 350 -8.68 -1.85 21.56
C ASP A 350 -9.07 -0.41 21.22
N TYR A 351 -9.43 -0.17 19.97
CA TYR A 351 -9.87 1.15 19.54
C TYR A 351 -10.96 1.05 18.47
N LYS A 352 -11.61 2.16 18.21
CA LYS A 352 -12.62 2.28 17.18
C LYS A 352 -12.14 3.16 16.05
N LYS A 353 -12.59 2.83 14.85
CA LYS A 353 -12.22 3.49 13.62
C LYS A 353 -13.49 4.03 12.96
N SER A 354 -13.58 5.36 12.87
CA SER A 354 -14.73 6.07 12.28
C SER A 354 -14.59 6.32 10.78
N PHE A 355 -13.38 6.20 10.24
CA PHE A 355 -13.13 6.28 8.80
C PHE A 355 -12.58 4.98 8.25
N MET A 356 -13.19 4.47 7.18
CA MET A 356 -12.80 3.23 6.52
C MET A 356 -12.79 3.42 5.01
N LEU A 357 -11.75 2.90 4.35
CA LEU A 357 -11.73 2.80 2.89
C LEU A 357 -11.46 1.35 2.47
N HIS A 358 -12.41 0.76 1.75
CA HIS A 358 -12.30 -0.57 1.20
C HIS A 358 -12.08 -0.51 -0.32
N TYR A 359 -11.09 -1.24 -0.79
CA TYR A 359 -10.69 -1.31 -2.18
C TYR A 359 -10.95 -2.70 -2.72
N ASN A 360 -11.70 -2.79 -3.82
CA ASN A 360 -12.06 -4.03 -4.48
C ASN A 360 -11.43 -4.07 -5.88
N PHE A 361 -10.71 -5.16 -6.16
CA PHE A 361 -10.01 -5.38 -7.42
C PHE A 361 -10.42 -6.73 -8.03
N PRO A 362 -11.63 -6.81 -8.61
CA PRO A 362 -12.12 -8.03 -9.21
C PRO A 362 -11.35 -8.38 -10.49
N PRO A 363 -11.23 -9.68 -10.86
CA PRO A 363 -10.45 -10.10 -12.02
C PRO A 363 -10.84 -9.44 -13.34
N TYR A 364 -12.11 -9.10 -13.51
CA TYR A 364 -12.59 -8.48 -14.76
C TYR A 364 -11.96 -7.10 -15.03
N CYS A 365 -11.47 -6.39 -14.01
CA CYS A 365 -10.88 -5.06 -14.21
C CYS A 365 -9.55 -5.08 -15.00
N VAL A 366 -8.95 -6.26 -15.16
CA VAL A 366 -7.79 -6.52 -16.02
C VAL A 366 -8.11 -7.49 -17.18
N GLY A 367 -9.40 -7.75 -17.42
CA GLY A 367 -9.85 -8.66 -18.49
C GLY A 367 -9.66 -10.14 -18.20
N GLU A 368 -9.48 -10.52 -16.94
CA GLU A 368 -9.22 -11.90 -16.52
C GLU A 368 -10.41 -12.53 -15.82
N THR A 369 -10.39 -13.87 -15.75
CA THR A 369 -11.24 -14.66 -14.86
C THR A 369 -10.39 -15.12 -13.67
N GLY A 370 -10.96 -15.20 -12.47
CA GLY A 370 -10.21 -15.59 -11.29
C GLY A 370 -11.09 -15.93 -10.09
N ARG A 371 -10.45 -16.26 -8.98
CA ARG A 371 -11.14 -16.54 -7.71
C ARG A 371 -11.73 -15.24 -7.15
N ILE A 372 -12.96 -15.32 -6.66
CA ILE A 372 -13.70 -14.25 -6.00
C ILE A 372 -14.08 -14.67 -4.59
N GLY A 373 -14.43 -13.69 -3.73
CA GLY A 373 -14.97 -13.96 -2.38
C GLY A 373 -13.98 -13.88 -1.23
N PHE A 374 -12.71 -13.48 -1.50
CA PHE A 374 -11.69 -13.25 -0.47
C PHE A 374 -10.93 -11.97 -0.76
N THR A 375 -10.81 -11.10 0.25
CA THR A 375 -9.93 -9.94 0.19
C THR A 375 -8.48 -10.41 0.21
N ASN A 376 -7.73 -10.06 -0.81
CA ASN A 376 -6.32 -10.45 -0.92
C ASN A 376 -5.38 -9.39 -0.31
N ARG A 377 -4.09 -9.73 -0.13
CA ARG A 377 -3.09 -8.82 0.45
C ARG A 377 -2.89 -7.52 -0.36
N ARG A 378 -3.08 -7.57 -1.68
CA ARG A 378 -3.00 -6.39 -2.54
C ARG A 378 -4.16 -5.43 -2.26
N GLU A 379 -5.37 -5.97 -2.15
CA GLU A 379 -6.56 -5.16 -1.84
C GLU A 379 -6.44 -4.46 -0.48
N ILE A 380 -5.95 -5.17 0.54
CA ILE A 380 -5.69 -4.57 1.86
C ILE A 380 -4.65 -3.44 1.76
N GLY A 381 -3.52 -3.68 1.08
CA GLY A 381 -2.46 -2.69 0.94
C GLY A 381 -2.89 -1.45 0.15
N HIS A 382 -3.60 -1.63 -0.98
CA HIS A 382 -4.09 -0.51 -1.79
C HIS A 382 -5.20 0.28 -1.09
N GLY A 383 -6.10 -0.42 -0.41
CA GLY A 383 -7.14 0.21 0.42
C GLY A 383 -6.54 1.05 1.54
N HIS A 384 -5.55 0.52 2.26
CA HIS A 384 -4.88 1.22 3.34
C HIS A 384 -4.11 2.46 2.84
N LEU A 385 -3.43 2.38 1.70
CA LEU A 385 -2.77 3.54 1.10
C LEU A 385 -3.78 4.65 0.77
N ALA A 386 -4.91 4.31 0.14
CA ALA A 386 -5.94 5.28 -0.17
C ALA A 386 -6.61 5.85 1.09
N GLU A 387 -6.84 5.02 2.11
CA GLU A 387 -7.37 5.46 3.41
C GLU A 387 -6.41 6.43 4.10
N ARG A 388 -5.12 6.08 4.20
CA ARG A 388 -4.07 6.94 4.77
C ARG A 388 -3.97 8.27 4.03
N SER A 389 -4.10 8.25 2.69
CA SER A 389 -4.06 9.45 1.86
C SER A 389 -5.17 10.45 2.18
N LEU A 390 -6.37 9.93 2.50
CA LEU A 390 -7.58 10.75 2.70
C LEU A 390 -7.83 11.10 4.18
N LYS A 391 -7.24 10.36 5.12
CA LYS A 391 -7.46 10.58 6.55
C LYS A 391 -7.17 12.01 7.02
N PRO A 392 -6.07 12.67 6.61
CA PRO A 392 -5.72 14.02 7.10
C PRO A 392 -6.68 15.13 6.65
N ILE A 393 -7.48 14.92 5.58
CA ILE A 393 -8.42 15.92 5.06
C ILE A 393 -9.77 15.89 5.77
N LEU A 394 -10.03 14.88 6.59
CA LEU A 394 -11.32 14.70 7.25
C LEU A 394 -11.59 15.79 8.29
N PRO A 395 -12.84 16.24 8.42
CA PRO A 395 -13.25 17.11 9.51
C PRO A 395 -13.11 16.39 10.86
N SER A 396 -13.04 17.15 11.93
CA SER A 396 -13.08 16.60 13.28
C SER A 396 -14.44 15.94 13.57
N SER A 397 -14.47 15.03 14.54
CA SER A 397 -15.72 14.39 14.97
C SER A 397 -16.72 15.38 15.61
N GLU A 398 -16.22 16.52 16.09
CA GLU A 398 -17.06 17.61 16.60
C GLU A 398 -17.77 18.37 15.48
N GLU A 399 -17.07 18.59 14.34
CA GLU A 399 -17.62 19.27 13.17
C GLU A 399 -18.53 18.35 12.33
N PHE A 400 -18.18 17.06 12.24
CA PHE A 400 -18.89 16.09 11.40
C PHE A 400 -18.95 14.73 12.07
N PRO A 401 -19.94 14.48 12.95
CA PRO A 401 -20.02 13.31 13.83
C PRO A 401 -20.48 12.03 13.12
N TYR A 402 -19.95 11.76 11.95
CA TYR A 402 -20.31 10.59 11.14
C TYR A 402 -19.18 9.56 11.08
N THR A 403 -19.57 8.31 11.10
CA THR A 403 -18.73 7.23 10.60
C THR A 403 -18.78 7.25 9.08
N ILE A 404 -17.61 7.32 8.45
CA ILE A 404 -17.47 7.44 7.00
C ILE A 404 -16.89 6.15 6.42
N ARG A 405 -17.62 5.53 5.50
CA ARG A 405 -17.14 4.37 4.75
C ARG A 405 -17.10 4.66 3.26
N VAL A 406 -15.91 4.63 2.67
CA VAL A 406 -15.69 4.69 1.22
C VAL A 406 -15.43 3.29 0.70
N VAL A 407 -16.07 2.91 -0.40
CA VAL A 407 -15.77 1.69 -1.15
C VAL A 407 -15.34 2.09 -2.55
N SER A 408 -14.17 1.66 -2.95
CA SER A 408 -13.63 1.87 -4.29
C SER A 408 -13.72 0.57 -5.08
N GLU A 409 -14.59 0.54 -6.07
CA GLU A 409 -14.75 -0.56 -7.03
C GLU A 409 -13.93 -0.26 -8.28
N ILE A 410 -12.91 -1.06 -8.53
CA ILE A 410 -12.08 -0.89 -9.74
C ILE A 410 -12.76 -1.61 -10.90
N THR A 411 -13.13 -0.85 -11.92
CA THR A 411 -13.84 -1.36 -13.11
C THR A 411 -12.89 -1.61 -14.29
N GLU A 412 -11.76 -0.89 -14.32
CA GLU A 412 -10.70 -1.05 -15.31
C GLU A 412 -9.36 -0.65 -14.70
N SER A 413 -8.27 -1.36 -15.04
CA SER A 413 -6.94 -1.08 -14.48
C SER A 413 -5.81 -1.28 -15.48
N ASN A 414 -5.17 -0.16 -15.86
CA ASN A 414 -3.91 -0.11 -16.58
C ASN A 414 -2.99 0.94 -15.94
N GLY A 415 -2.47 0.62 -14.74
CA GLY A 415 -1.58 1.48 -13.95
C GLY A 415 -2.30 2.24 -12.84
N SER A 416 -1.78 2.06 -11.62
CA SER A 416 -2.16 2.70 -10.34
C SER A 416 -3.64 2.97 -10.07
N SER A 417 -4.40 1.90 -9.93
CA SER A 417 -5.81 1.96 -9.50
C SER A 417 -5.98 2.46 -8.04
N SER A 418 -4.96 2.30 -7.18
CA SER A 418 -4.99 2.88 -5.82
C SER A 418 -5.02 4.42 -5.84
N MET A 419 -4.28 5.04 -6.76
CA MET A 419 -4.30 6.51 -6.91
C MET A 419 -5.62 7.00 -7.55
N ALA A 420 -6.23 6.20 -8.42
CA ALA A 420 -7.60 6.46 -8.87
C ALA A 420 -8.62 6.37 -7.70
N SER A 421 -8.40 5.46 -6.75
CA SER A 421 -9.22 5.33 -5.53
C SER A 421 -9.08 6.54 -4.60
N VAL A 422 -7.88 7.12 -4.48
CA VAL A 422 -7.65 8.37 -3.74
C VAL A 422 -8.47 9.51 -4.35
N CYS A 423 -8.34 9.73 -5.66
CA CYS A 423 -9.07 10.78 -6.37
C CYS A 423 -10.58 10.56 -6.29
N GLY A 424 -11.05 9.34 -6.59
CA GLY A 424 -12.47 8.97 -6.53
C GLY A 424 -13.06 9.10 -5.12
N GLY A 425 -12.32 8.70 -4.08
CA GLY A 425 -12.72 8.82 -2.69
C GLY A 425 -12.87 10.28 -2.25
N SER A 426 -11.91 11.15 -2.60
CA SER A 426 -11.96 12.59 -2.35
C SER A 426 -13.18 13.24 -3.03
N LEU A 427 -13.46 12.90 -4.30
CA LEU A 427 -14.62 13.36 -5.03
C LEU A 427 -15.94 12.87 -4.40
N ALA A 428 -16.01 11.61 -3.99
CA ALA A 428 -17.19 11.04 -3.34
C ALA A 428 -17.48 11.69 -1.98
N MET A 429 -16.44 12.10 -1.23
CA MET A 429 -16.59 12.85 0.02
C MET A 429 -17.24 14.21 -0.23
N MET A 430 -16.73 15.02 -1.16
CA MET A 430 -17.35 16.29 -1.51
C MET A 430 -18.79 16.11 -2.04
N ASN A 431 -19.01 15.07 -2.84
CA ASN A 431 -20.35 14.75 -3.35
C ASN A 431 -21.33 14.36 -2.24
N ALA A 432 -20.89 13.69 -1.18
CA ALA A 432 -21.71 13.32 -0.02
C ALA A 432 -22.03 14.49 0.92
N GLY A 433 -21.31 15.61 0.79
CA GLY A 433 -21.43 16.74 1.71
C GLY A 433 -20.51 16.64 2.94
N VAL A 434 -19.46 15.81 2.89
CA VAL A 434 -18.39 15.83 3.91
C VAL A 434 -17.64 17.15 3.77
N PRO A 435 -17.50 17.95 4.84
CA PRO A 435 -16.94 19.30 4.76
C PRO A 435 -15.40 19.30 4.71
N ILE A 436 -14.85 18.56 3.71
CA ILE A 436 -13.42 18.62 3.42
C ILE A 436 -13.07 19.96 2.77
N LYS A 437 -11.92 20.55 3.13
CA LYS A 437 -11.54 21.89 2.67
C LYS A 437 -11.09 21.92 1.21
N GLU A 438 -10.45 20.85 0.75
CA GLU A 438 -9.90 20.70 -0.59
C GLU A 438 -9.76 19.23 -0.98
N HIS A 439 -9.49 18.96 -2.25
CA HIS A 439 -9.26 17.61 -2.72
C HIS A 439 -7.88 17.09 -2.37
N VAL A 440 -7.79 15.76 -2.23
CA VAL A 440 -6.54 15.01 -2.28
C VAL A 440 -6.47 14.28 -3.61
N ALA A 441 -5.39 14.50 -4.35
CA ALA A 441 -5.10 13.77 -5.58
C ALA A 441 -3.93 12.80 -5.37
N GLY A 442 -3.91 11.72 -6.14
CA GLY A 442 -2.84 10.73 -6.13
C GLY A 442 -2.27 10.50 -7.52
N ILE A 443 -0.94 10.37 -7.60
CA ILE A 443 -0.20 10.05 -8.82
C ILE A 443 0.77 8.90 -8.57
N ALA A 444 1.03 8.09 -9.61
CA ALA A 444 2.06 7.06 -9.61
C ALA A 444 3.16 7.43 -10.58
N MET A 445 4.38 7.47 -10.06
CA MET A 445 5.60 7.75 -10.79
C MET A 445 6.34 6.45 -11.06
N GLY A 446 7.05 6.38 -12.17
CA GLY A 446 7.95 5.29 -12.52
C GLY A 446 9.37 5.74 -12.72
N LEU A 447 10.26 4.76 -12.85
CA LEU A 447 11.65 4.97 -13.21
C LEU A 447 12.09 3.89 -14.18
N ILE A 448 12.84 4.30 -15.16
CA ILE A 448 13.68 3.43 -16.00
C ILE A 448 15.11 3.92 -15.89
N THR A 449 16.04 3.04 -15.52
CA THR A 449 17.46 3.40 -15.39
C THR A 449 18.37 2.26 -15.88
N ASP A 450 19.47 2.60 -16.54
CA ASP A 450 20.55 1.67 -16.90
C ASP A 450 21.76 1.78 -15.96
N GLY A 451 21.62 2.57 -14.88
CA GLY A 451 22.65 2.85 -13.88
C GLY A 451 23.37 4.17 -14.10
N GLU A 452 23.47 4.65 -15.34
CA GLU A 452 24.05 5.96 -15.70
C GLU A 452 22.97 6.95 -16.12
N ASN A 453 22.04 6.50 -16.98
CA ASN A 453 20.92 7.29 -17.46
C ASN A 453 19.65 6.90 -16.72
N HIS A 454 18.74 7.84 -16.57
CA HIS A 454 17.45 7.63 -15.94
C HIS A 454 16.34 8.44 -16.63
N ALA A 455 15.15 7.89 -16.59
CA ALA A 455 13.91 8.52 -17.02
C ALA A 455 12.86 8.33 -15.93
N VAL A 456 12.44 9.43 -15.32
CA VAL A 456 11.29 9.44 -14.38
C VAL A 456 10.03 9.62 -15.20
N LEU A 457 9.01 8.80 -14.93
CA LEU A 457 7.74 8.76 -15.67
C LEU A 457 6.59 9.18 -14.78
N SER A 458 5.76 10.12 -15.26
CA SER A 458 4.50 10.50 -14.60
C SER A 458 3.35 9.60 -15.04
N ASP A 459 2.45 9.26 -14.13
CA ASP A 459 1.25 8.47 -14.42
C ASP A 459 1.55 7.20 -15.23
N ILE A 460 2.25 6.25 -14.59
CA ILE A 460 2.70 5.02 -15.24
C ILE A 460 1.55 4.09 -15.62
N LEU A 461 1.75 3.42 -16.76
CA LEU A 461 0.95 2.29 -17.21
C LEU A 461 1.31 1.01 -16.46
N GLY A 462 0.44 -0.01 -16.53
CA GLY A 462 0.73 -1.34 -16.02
C GLY A 462 1.98 -1.98 -16.66
N THR A 463 2.22 -1.75 -17.94
CA THR A 463 3.43 -2.19 -18.65
C THR A 463 4.69 -1.51 -18.10
N GLU A 464 4.60 -0.21 -17.80
CA GLU A 464 5.72 0.56 -17.24
C GLU A 464 5.96 0.23 -15.77
N ASP A 465 4.91 -0.04 -14.99
CA ASP A 465 5.06 -0.65 -13.67
C ASP A 465 5.76 -2.01 -13.80
N PHE A 466 5.34 -2.88 -14.71
CA PHE A 466 5.89 -4.24 -14.83
C PHE A 466 7.35 -4.26 -15.28
N TYR A 467 7.73 -3.46 -16.27
CA TYR A 467 9.08 -3.43 -16.88
C TYR A 467 10.01 -2.36 -16.31
N GLY A 468 9.48 -1.40 -15.57
CA GLY A 468 10.25 -0.35 -14.91
C GLY A 468 10.97 -0.83 -13.64
N ASP A 469 11.67 0.10 -13.00
CA ASP A 469 12.51 -0.12 -11.82
C ASP A 469 11.88 0.40 -10.53
N MET A 470 10.86 1.27 -10.64
CA MET A 470 10.20 1.94 -9.54
C MET A 470 8.70 2.06 -9.78
N ASP A 471 7.90 1.84 -8.75
CA ASP A 471 6.51 2.27 -8.59
C ASP A 471 6.44 3.19 -7.36
N PHE A 472 6.31 4.51 -7.60
CA PHE A 472 6.35 5.51 -6.57
C PHE A 472 5.05 6.30 -6.54
N LYS A 473 4.24 6.08 -5.52
CA LYS A 473 2.93 6.69 -5.34
C LYS A 473 3.02 7.86 -4.37
N VAL A 474 2.49 9.01 -4.79
CA VAL A 474 2.44 10.23 -3.99
C VAL A 474 1.01 10.77 -4.02
N ALA A 475 0.44 10.99 -2.84
CA ALA A 475 -0.88 11.61 -2.68
C ALA A 475 -0.78 12.86 -1.81
N GLY A 476 -1.64 13.84 -2.07
CA GLY A 476 -1.69 15.08 -1.29
C GLY A 476 -2.58 16.14 -1.88
N THR A 477 -2.58 17.29 -1.23
CA THR A 477 -3.25 18.53 -1.66
C THR A 477 -2.27 19.42 -2.45
N LYS A 478 -2.66 20.66 -2.74
CA LYS A 478 -1.72 21.65 -3.32
C LYS A 478 -0.63 22.08 -2.33
N ASP A 479 -0.89 21.96 -1.03
CA ASP A 479 -0.03 22.47 0.02
C ASP A 479 1.02 21.46 0.50
N GLY A 480 0.78 20.15 0.29
CA GLY A 480 1.73 19.12 0.68
C GLY A 480 1.24 17.68 0.49
N ILE A 481 2.09 16.76 0.90
CA ILE A 481 1.89 15.31 0.80
C ILE A 481 1.05 14.82 1.97
N SER A 482 0.11 13.91 1.72
CA SER A 482 -0.66 13.19 2.74
C SER A 482 -0.26 11.72 2.86
N ALA A 483 0.22 11.10 1.77
CA ALA A 483 0.72 9.74 1.80
C ALA A 483 1.74 9.49 0.68
N ILE A 484 2.67 8.58 0.96
CA ILE A 484 3.76 8.22 0.06
C ILE A 484 4.02 6.71 0.15
N GLN A 485 4.29 6.07 -1.01
CA GLN A 485 4.67 4.66 -1.08
C GLN A 485 5.65 4.44 -2.22
N LEU A 486 6.82 3.89 -1.91
CA LEU A 486 7.86 3.52 -2.88
C LEU A 486 8.04 2.00 -2.91
N ASP A 487 7.93 1.42 -4.10
CA ASP A 487 8.26 0.04 -4.42
C ASP A 487 9.36 -0.01 -5.47
N LEU A 488 10.42 -0.76 -5.23
CA LEU A 488 11.54 -0.90 -6.15
C LEU A 488 11.67 -2.34 -6.67
N LYS A 489 12.17 -2.45 -7.92
CA LYS A 489 12.59 -3.71 -8.56
C LYS A 489 14.10 -3.79 -8.77
N VAL A 490 14.81 -2.78 -8.25
CA VAL A 490 16.27 -2.66 -8.19
C VAL A 490 16.71 -2.62 -6.72
N PRO A 491 18.00 -2.91 -6.43
CA PRO A 491 18.49 -3.02 -5.05
C PRO A 491 18.49 -1.73 -4.22
N GLY A 492 17.99 -0.63 -4.73
CA GLY A 492 17.88 0.66 -4.05
C GLY A 492 18.23 1.84 -4.95
N LEU A 493 17.76 3.01 -4.56
CA LEU A 493 17.95 4.28 -5.29
C LEU A 493 18.69 5.31 -4.45
N PRO A 494 19.50 6.18 -5.08
CA PRO A 494 20.10 7.34 -4.44
C PRO A 494 19.05 8.46 -4.28
N MET A 495 19.32 9.40 -3.36
CA MET A 495 18.42 10.50 -3.00
C MET A 495 18.09 11.45 -4.17
N GLU A 496 19.03 11.65 -5.09
CA GLU A 496 18.86 12.54 -6.24
C GLU A 496 17.69 12.11 -7.14
N ILE A 497 17.55 10.81 -7.38
CA ILE A 497 16.45 10.27 -8.19
C ILE A 497 15.10 10.45 -7.47
N LEU A 498 15.06 10.24 -6.16
CA LEU A 498 13.86 10.44 -5.36
C LEU A 498 13.43 11.91 -5.34
N SER A 499 14.38 12.83 -5.24
CA SER A 499 14.13 14.27 -5.32
C SER A 499 13.51 14.66 -6.66
N MET A 500 14.05 14.19 -7.77
CA MET A 500 13.49 14.41 -9.11
C MET A 500 12.08 13.83 -9.25
N ALA A 501 11.86 12.61 -8.73
CA ALA A 501 10.57 11.94 -8.78
C ALA A 501 9.51 12.70 -7.96
N LEU A 502 9.86 13.23 -6.78
CA LEU A 502 8.96 14.04 -5.95
C LEU A 502 8.60 15.37 -6.62
N GLU A 503 9.58 16.07 -7.22
CA GLU A 503 9.32 17.30 -7.95
C GLU A 503 8.37 17.09 -9.13
N GLN A 504 8.59 16.02 -9.92
CA GLN A 504 7.73 15.67 -11.04
C GLN A 504 6.35 15.20 -10.57
N ALA A 505 6.26 14.44 -9.46
CA ALA A 505 5.01 14.04 -8.83
C ALA A 505 4.17 15.26 -8.36
N ASN A 506 4.82 16.29 -7.83
CA ASN A 506 4.15 17.53 -7.45
C ASN A 506 3.44 18.18 -8.64
N LYS A 507 4.15 18.33 -9.78
CA LYS A 507 3.56 18.91 -11.02
C LYS A 507 2.34 18.10 -11.48
N GLY A 508 2.48 16.77 -11.48
CA GLY A 508 1.39 15.88 -11.89
C GLY A 508 0.20 15.89 -10.93
N ARG A 509 0.46 15.93 -9.62
CA ARG A 509 -0.58 16.04 -8.58
C ARG A 509 -1.39 17.33 -8.73
N LEU A 510 -0.74 18.47 -8.96
CA LEU A 510 -1.41 19.73 -9.19
C LEU A 510 -2.30 19.71 -10.43
N HIS A 511 -1.85 19.11 -11.53
CA HIS A 511 -2.68 18.92 -12.72
C HIS A 511 -3.94 18.09 -12.44
N ILE A 512 -3.80 16.97 -11.70
CA ILE A 512 -4.95 16.12 -11.34
C ILE A 512 -5.92 16.88 -10.42
N LEU A 513 -5.43 17.64 -9.46
CA LEU A 513 -6.25 18.51 -8.60
C LEU A 513 -7.05 19.53 -9.39
N ASP A 514 -6.45 20.15 -10.42
CA ASP A 514 -7.15 21.09 -11.29
C ASP A 514 -8.31 20.42 -12.04
N GLU A 515 -8.13 19.20 -12.55
CA GLU A 515 -9.22 18.45 -13.20
C GLU A 515 -10.33 18.05 -12.20
N MET A 516 -9.95 17.66 -10.97
CA MET A 516 -10.93 17.36 -9.92
C MET A 516 -11.75 18.59 -9.51
N ASN A 517 -11.10 19.74 -9.37
CA ASN A 517 -11.76 21.00 -9.03
C ASN A 517 -12.71 21.52 -10.12
N LYS A 518 -12.46 21.21 -11.39
CA LYS A 518 -13.41 21.49 -12.48
C LYS A 518 -14.70 20.69 -12.35
N ALA A 519 -14.62 19.47 -11.82
CA ALA A 519 -15.80 18.60 -11.67
C ALA A 519 -16.63 18.93 -10.42
N ILE A 520 -15.99 19.16 -9.29
CA ILE A 520 -16.60 19.57 -8.02
C ILE A 520 -15.56 20.31 -7.19
N SER A 521 -15.78 21.56 -6.82
CA SER A 521 -14.82 22.42 -6.13
C SER A 521 -15.19 22.72 -4.67
N THR A 522 -16.40 22.39 -4.27
CA THR A 522 -16.91 22.60 -2.91
C THR A 522 -17.82 21.46 -2.52
N PRO A 523 -17.87 21.07 -1.23
CA PRO A 523 -18.80 20.04 -0.76
C PRO A 523 -20.25 20.40 -1.07
N ASN A 524 -21.00 19.41 -1.54
CA ASN A 524 -22.45 19.53 -1.72
C ASN A 524 -23.17 19.65 -0.37
N ALA A 525 -24.47 19.90 -0.40
CA ALA A 525 -25.31 19.67 0.76
C ALA A 525 -25.30 18.18 1.14
N LEU A 526 -25.49 17.90 2.43
CA LEU A 526 -25.59 16.53 2.93
C LEU A 526 -26.65 15.76 2.14
N SER A 527 -26.32 14.53 1.77
CA SER A 527 -27.25 13.65 1.02
C SER A 527 -28.57 13.49 1.78
N GLN A 528 -29.68 13.58 1.05
CA GLN A 528 -31.01 13.32 1.64
C GLN A 528 -31.20 11.90 2.16
N TYR A 529 -30.32 10.97 1.75
CA TYR A 529 -30.34 9.57 2.20
C TYR A 529 -29.42 9.32 3.40
N ALA A 530 -28.59 10.29 3.77
CA ALA A 530 -27.73 10.18 4.94
C ALA A 530 -28.54 10.38 6.23
N PRO A 531 -28.23 9.66 7.31
CA PRO A 531 -28.85 9.94 8.60
C PRO A 531 -28.55 11.37 9.04
N GLN A 532 -29.53 12.02 9.67
CA GLN A 532 -29.33 13.33 10.28
C GLN A 532 -28.73 13.11 11.68
N ILE A 533 -27.59 13.72 11.96
CA ILE A 533 -26.90 13.58 13.25
C ILE A 533 -26.64 14.96 13.84
N GLU A 534 -26.89 15.10 15.13
CA GLU A 534 -26.55 16.27 15.93
C GLU A 534 -25.88 15.83 17.22
N SER A 535 -24.78 16.50 17.57
CA SER A 535 -24.03 16.24 18.81
C SER A 535 -24.04 17.48 19.68
N PHE A 536 -24.25 17.28 20.99
CA PHE A 536 -24.24 18.34 22.01
C PHE A 536 -23.74 17.80 23.35
N LYS A 537 -23.33 18.66 24.26
CA LYS A 537 -22.87 18.26 25.60
C LYS A 537 -23.96 18.42 26.65
N ILE A 538 -24.06 17.44 27.52
CA ILE A 538 -24.83 17.49 28.76
C ILE A 538 -23.89 17.42 29.96
N ASP A 539 -24.37 17.84 31.13
CA ASP A 539 -23.62 17.66 32.37
C ASP A 539 -23.39 16.16 32.65
N LYS A 540 -22.16 15.79 33.01
CA LYS A 540 -21.81 14.39 33.32
C LYS A 540 -22.72 13.76 34.38
N GLU A 541 -23.17 14.55 35.35
CA GLU A 541 -24.10 14.10 36.40
C GLU A 541 -25.47 13.68 35.87
N LYS A 542 -25.86 14.20 34.69
CA LYS A 542 -27.13 13.87 34.03
C LYS A 542 -27.09 12.60 33.18
N ILE A 543 -25.90 12.10 32.83
CA ILE A 543 -25.72 10.88 32.02
C ILE A 543 -26.53 9.72 32.63
N GLY A 544 -26.40 9.51 33.94
CA GLY A 544 -27.12 8.44 34.63
C GLY A 544 -28.64 8.58 34.56
N ALA A 545 -29.18 9.81 34.61
CA ALA A 545 -30.61 10.10 34.49
C ALA A 545 -31.11 9.85 33.06
N LEU A 546 -30.36 10.25 32.05
CA LEU A 546 -30.66 10.02 30.64
C LEU A 546 -30.67 8.52 30.28
N ILE A 547 -29.68 7.77 30.76
CA ILE A 547 -29.63 6.31 30.59
C ILE A 547 -30.77 5.62 31.32
N GLY A 548 -31.01 6.01 32.56
CA GLY A 548 -32.00 5.42 33.45
C GLY A 548 -31.64 4.00 33.92
N PRO A 549 -32.40 3.42 34.88
CA PRO A 549 -32.15 2.09 35.42
C PRO A 549 -32.14 1.01 34.34
N GLY A 550 -31.00 0.33 34.17
CA GLY A 550 -30.82 -0.71 33.15
C GLY A 550 -31.00 -0.22 31.69
N GLY A 551 -30.80 1.07 31.44
CA GLY A 551 -30.97 1.68 30.11
C GLY A 551 -32.42 1.95 29.71
N LYS A 552 -33.36 1.95 30.63
CA LYS A 552 -34.81 2.04 30.37
C LYS A 552 -35.20 3.37 29.72
N ASN A 553 -34.62 4.50 30.18
CA ASN A 553 -34.99 5.82 29.68
C ASN A 553 -34.48 6.02 28.25
N ILE A 554 -33.21 5.77 28.03
CA ILE A 554 -32.61 5.94 26.70
C ILE A 554 -33.28 5.03 25.66
N LYS A 555 -33.59 3.78 26.00
CA LYS A 555 -34.31 2.86 25.10
C LYS A 555 -35.71 3.38 24.76
N ALA A 556 -36.44 3.90 25.74
CA ALA A 556 -37.76 4.44 25.53
C ALA A 556 -37.75 5.70 24.64
N ILE A 557 -36.72 6.55 24.72
CA ILE A 557 -36.54 7.70 23.83
C ILE A 557 -36.24 7.21 22.43
N GLN A 558 -35.29 6.28 22.27
CA GLN A 558 -34.92 5.72 20.99
C GLN A 558 -36.10 5.06 20.25
N GLU A 559 -36.94 4.32 20.98
CA GLU A 559 -38.11 3.67 20.39
C GLU A 559 -39.20 4.69 19.99
N ARG A 560 -39.44 5.73 20.79
CA ARG A 560 -40.48 6.73 20.53
C ARG A 560 -40.12 7.70 19.42
N ALA A 561 -38.85 8.08 19.34
CA ALA A 561 -38.36 9.04 18.34
C ALA A 561 -37.73 8.37 17.12
N GLU A 562 -37.73 7.03 17.05
CA GLU A 562 -37.09 6.25 15.98
C GLU A 562 -35.64 6.70 15.71
N CYS A 563 -34.86 6.88 16.80
CA CYS A 563 -33.50 7.42 16.73
C CYS A 563 -32.48 6.48 17.39
N VAL A 564 -31.22 6.78 17.15
CA VAL A 564 -30.08 6.19 17.85
C VAL A 564 -29.43 7.26 18.72
N ILE A 565 -29.24 6.99 19.99
CA ILE A 565 -28.53 7.89 20.92
C ILE A 565 -27.25 7.19 21.37
N ASN A 566 -26.13 7.89 21.22
CA ASN A 566 -24.82 7.52 21.76
C ASN A 566 -24.43 8.54 22.83
N ILE A 567 -23.82 8.08 23.93
CA ILE A 567 -23.40 8.93 25.04
C ILE A 567 -21.96 8.55 25.37
N GLU A 568 -21.09 9.54 25.43
CA GLU A 568 -19.70 9.39 25.82
C GLU A 568 -19.49 9.77 27.29
N ASP A 569 -18.42 9.27 27.90
CA ASP A 569 -18.13 9.51 29.33
C ASP A 569 -17.80 10.98 29.64
N ASP A 570 -17.49 11.77 28.64
CA ASP A 570 -17.24 13.21 28.75
C ASP A 570 -18.53 14.06 28.75
N GLY A 571 -19.70 13.45 28.53
CA GLY A 571 -21.01 14.09 28.44
C GLY A 571 -21.46 14.43 27.03
N THR A 572 -20.70 14.06 26.00
CA THR A 572 -21.10 14.23 24.61
C THR A 572 -22.24 13.26 24.30
N VAL A 573 -23.34 13.79 23.79
CA VAL A 573 -24.51 13.04 23.34
C VAL A 573 -24.68 13.25 21.84
N SER A 574 -24.63 12.16 21.08
CA SER A 574 -24.90 12.16 19.64
C SER A 574 -26.24 11.50 19.38
N VAL A 575 -27.14 12.22 18.72
CA VAL A 575 -28.47 11.75 18.33
C VAL A 575 -28.52 11.62 16.82
N SER A 576 -28.89 10.43 16.33
CA SER A 576 -28.98 10.12 14.90
C SER A 576 -30.39 9.64 14.57
N ALA A 577 -31.01 10.22 13.54
CA ALA A 577 -32.34 9.84 13.04
C ALA A 577 -32.38 9.83 11.50
N ALA A 578 -33.41 9.20 10.95
CA ALA A 578 -33.56 9.09 9.51
C ALA A 578 -33.86 10.44 8.82
N ASP A 579 -34.52 11.35 9.53
CA ASP A 579 -34.86 12.68 9.04
C ASP A 579 -34.79 13.75 10.14
N LYS A 580 -34.87 15.02 9.75
CA LYS A 580 -34.77 16.16 10.68
C LYS A 580 -35.90 16.21 11.71
N ALA A 581 -37.12 15.82 11.34
CA ALA A 581 -38.25 15.86 12.24
C ALA A 581 -38.13 14.83 13.37
N ALA A 582 -37.67 13.63 13.04
CA ALA A 582 -37.34 12.59 14.03
C ALA A 582 -36.17 13.02 14.92
N LEU A 583 -35.14 13.66 14.33
CA LEU A 583 -34.00 14.20 15.07
C LEU A 583 -34.42 15.26 16.09
N ASP A 584 -35.20 16.27 15.67
CA ASP A 584 -35.68 17.37 16.54
C ASP A 584 -36.58 16.83 17.67
N ASN A 585 -37.41 15.84 17.37
CA ASN A 585 -38.23 15.15 18.37
C ASN A 585 -37.37 14.40 19.41
N ALA A 586 -36.29 13.73 18.95
CA ALA A 586 -35.38 13.02 19.83
C ALA A 586 -34.60 13.98 20.75
N ILE A 587 -34.06 15.08 20.19
CA ILE A 587 -33.34 16.11 20.94
C ILE A 587 -34.22 16.75 22.01
N ALA A 588 -35.51 17.01 21.71
CA ALA A 588 -36.46 17.58 22.66
C ALA A 588 -36.78 16.62 23.82
N GLN A 589 -36.51 15.33 23.72
CA GLN A 589 -36.71 14.32 24.74
C GLN A 589 -35.46 14.00 25.58
N VAL A 590 -34.27 14.37 25.06
CA VAL A 590 -32.99 14.27 25.77
C VAL A 590 -32.81 15.43 26.73
#